data_135b625b4e985d8582fd23b1db8c7e15
#
_entry.id   135b625b4e985d8582fd23b1db8c7e15
#
_cell.length_a   1.000
_cell.length_b   1.000
_cell.length_c   1.000
_cell.angle_alpha   90.00
_cell.angle_beta   90.00
_cell.angle_gamma   90.00
#
_symmetry.space_group_name_H-M   'P 1'
#
loop_
_entity.id
_entity.type
_entity.pdbx_description
1 polymer ?
#
loop_
_entity_poly.entity_id
_entity_poly.type
_entity_poly.pdbx_seq_one_letter_code
_entity_poly.pdbx_strand_id
1 'polypeptide(L)'
;VDHHGFFPKGGARIEVDSKKAELKRLDILDKGSIKSIKIISVASHQLENPKVAERQAEAAKKIIEEKFSLPVEVKVKYCDALCMGSGIQITIETENSFFGGDCVGERGKRAELVGEEAAKSLIKSYDNGSVDIHTGDMLLPYIALAGGSYIVPEITNHVKRNIDVIEKFLDIKFLVEGNKISVEKHKI
;
A
#
# COMPACT_ATOMS: atom_id res chain seq x y z
N VAL A 1 -7.37 -13.16 4.97
CA VAL A 1 -8.64 -12.90 4.25
C VAL A 1 -9.30 -14.22 3.96
N ASP A 2 -10.47 -14.47 4.54
CA ASP A 2 -11.21 -15.72 4.38
C ASP A 2 -12.08 -15.68 3.12
N HIS A 3 -12.72 -14.54 2.88
CA HIS A 3 -13.55 -14.31 1.71
C HIS A 3 -13.20 -12.97 1.07
N HIS A 4 -13.12 -12.97 -0.26
CA HIS A 4 -13.00 -11.74 -1.02
C HIS A 4 -14.39 -11.20 -1.38
N GLY A 5 -14.54 -9.89 -1.36
CA GLY A 5 -15.78 -9.21 -1.74
C GLY A 5 -15.48 -8.00 -2.62
N PHE A 6 -16.36 -7.77 -3.59
CA PHE A 6 -16.23 -6.67 -4.53
C PHE A 6 -17.45 -5.76 -4.47
N PHE A 7 -17.26 -4.49 -4.83
CA PHE A 7 -18.35 -3.54 -4.95
C PHE A 7 -19.33 -3.99 -6.07
N PRO A 8 -20.67 -3.80 -5.92
CA PRO A 8 -21.36 -3.11 -4.82
C PRO A 8 -21.78 -4.00 -3.63
N LYS A 9 -21.78 -5.33 -3.78
CA LYS A 9 -22.36 -6.23 -2.76
C LYS A 9 -21.43 -6.50 -1.58
N GLY A 10 -20.13 -6.31 -1.73
CA GLY A 10 -19.16 -6.58 -0.68
C GLY A 10 -19.05 -8.05 -0.34
N GLY A 11 -19.24 -8.40 0.95
CA GLY A 11 -19.19 -9.77 1.44
C GLY A 11 -17.77 -10.26 1.78
N ALA A 12 -16.79 -9.37 1.87
CA ALA A 12 -15.44 -9.71 2.33
C ALA A 12 -15.44 -10.07 3.82
N ARG A 13 -14.60 -11.03 4.19
CA ARG A 13 -14.31 -11.38 5.58
C ARG A 13 -12.82 -11.35 5.83
N ILE A 14 -12.42 -10.55 6.81
CA ILE A 14 -11.04 -10.43 7.26
C ILE A 14 -11.00 -10.83 8.73
N GLU A 15 -10.05 -11.67 9.10
CA GLU A 15 -9.71 -11.99 10.48
C GLU A 15 -8.40 -11.26 10.82
N VAL A 16 -8.38 -10.58 11.95
CA VAL A 16 -7.23 -9.80 12.42
C VAL A 16 -6.91 -10.21 13.85
N ASP A 17 -5.69 -10.72 14.05
CA ASP A 17 -5.13 -10.97 15.37
C ASP A 17 -4.25 -9.79 15.78
N SER A 18 -4.50 -9.22 16.94
CA SER A 18 -3.69 -8.14 17.48
C SER A 18 -3.14 -8.48 18.86
N LYS A 19 -1.91 -8.02 19.14
CA LYS A 19 -1.27 -8.15 20.44
C LYS A 19 -0.92 -6.77 20.98
N LYS A 20 -1.07 -6.56 22.28
CA LYS A 20 -0.62 -5.33 22.92
C LYS A 20 0.91 -5.20 22.74
N ALA A 21 1.33 -4.06 22.26
CA ALA A 21 2.74 -3.72 22.12
C ALA A 21 2.99 -2.30 22.62
N GLU A 22 4.23 -2.03 23.01
CA GLU A 22 4.70 -0.71 23.39
C GLU A 22 5.10 0.05 22.12
N LEU A 23 4.58 1.27 21.96
CA LEU A 23 4.97 2.13 20.85
C LEU A 23 6.40 2.63 21.04
N LYS A 24 7.22 2.46 20.02
CA LYS A 24 8.62 2.93 20.02
C LYS A 24 8.77 4.00 18.94
N ARG A 25 9.73 4.90 19.13
CA ARG A 25 10.14 5.88 18.12
C ARG A 25 10.41 5.17 16.80
N LEU A 26 9.91 5.73 15.71
CA LEU A 26 9.99 5.16 14.37
C LEU A 26 10.67 6.15 13.41
N ASP A 27 11.90 5.86 13.02
CA ASP A 27 12.62 6.65 12.02
C ASP A 27 12.87 5.78 10.77
N ILE A 28 12.19 6.13 9.66
CA ILE A 28 12.34 5.46 8.35
C ILE A 28 12.77 6.52 7.34
N LEU A 29 14.05 6.85 7.34
CA LEU A 29 14.61 7.82 6.38
C LEU A 29 15.26 7.14 5.17
N ASP A 30 15.68 5.90 5.34
CA ASP A 30 16.23 5.04 4.30
C ASP A 30 15.42 3.74 4.23
N LYS A 31 14.97 3.39 3.05
CA LYS A 31 14.22 2.15 2.80
C LYS A 31 15.09 0.90 2.79
N GLY A 32 16.40 1.05 2.58
CA GLY A 32 17.32 -0.08 2.42
C GLY A 32 17.15 -0.85 1.11
N SER A 33 17.81 -1.98 1.01
CA SER A 33 17.76 -2.86 -0.17
C SER A 33 16.47 -3.67 -0.24
N ILE A 34 16.04 -4.03 -1.46
CA ILE A 34 14.85 -4.85 -1.70
C ILE A 34 15.14 -6.29 -1.31
N LYS A 35 14.30 -6.87 -0.47
CA LYS A 35 14.33 -8.29 -0.06
C LYS A 35 13.45 -9.15 -0.93
N SER A 36 12.23 -8.69 -1.23
CA SER A 36 11.29 -9.46 -2.04
C SER A 36 10.29 -8.56 -2.76
N ILE A 37 9.79 -9.05 -3.90
CA ILE A 37 8.70 -8.40 -4.65
C ILE A 37 7.61 -9.45 -4.88
N LYS A 38 6.37 -9.12 -4.52
CA LYS A 38 5.22 -10.01 -4.63
C LYS A 38 4.07 -9.34 -5.35
N ILE A 39 3.41 -10.08 -6.23
CA ILE A 39 2.18 -9.68 -6.91
C ILE A 39 1.09 -10.67 -6.50
N ILE A 40 -0.03 -10.16 -6.03
CA ILE A 40 -1.25 -10.94 -5.79
C ILE A 40 -2.36 -10.35 -6.65
N SER A 41 -2.85 -11.14 -7.61
CA SER A 41 -3.98 -10.76 -8.44
C SER A 41 -5.16 -11.66 -8.14
N VAL A 42 -6.31 -11.07 -7.84
CA VAL A 42 -7.52 -11.79 -7.45
C VAL A 42 -8.67 -11.37 -8.34
N ALA A 43 -9.46 -12.35 -8.79
CA ALA A 43 -10.71 -12.08 -9.50
C ALA A 43 -11.80 -13.08 -9.07
N SER A 44 -13.05 -12.71 -9.27
CA SER A 44 -14.17 -13.62 -9.10
C SER A 44 -14.17 -14.69 -10.19
N HIS A 45 -14.68 -15.90 -9.92
CA HIS A 45 -14.73 -17.04 -10.87
C HIS A 45 -15.40 -16.68 -12.20
N GLN A 46 -16.35 -15.72 -12.22
CA GLN A 46 -16.97 -15.25 -13.46
C GLN A 46 -15.97 -14.61 -14.44
N LEU A 47 -14.80 -14.21 -13.95
CA LEU A 47 -13.73 -13.61 -14.75
C LEU A 47 -12.56 -14.57 -15.06
N GLU A 48 -12.73 -15.84 -14.79
CA GLU A 48 -11.70 -16.88 -15.01
C GLU A 48 -11.49 -17.18 -16.49
N ASN A 49 -12.57 -17.43 -17.26
CA ASN A 49 -12.47 -17.70 -18.69
C ASN A 49 -11.70 -16.61 -19.47
N PRO A 50 -11.94 -15.29 -19.27
CA PRO A 50 -11.16 -14.25 -19.91
C PRO A 50 -9.79 -14.03 -19.26
N LYS A 51 -9.37 -14.84 -18.30
CA LYS A 51 -8.06 -14.81 -17.62
C LYS A 51 -7.71 -13.41 -17.07
N VAL A 52 -8.68 -12.79 -16.38
CA VAL A 52 -8.52 -11.39 -15.94
C VAL A 52 -7.40 -11.28 -14.91
N ALA A 53 -7.31 -12.18 -13.94
CA ALA A 53 -6.31 -12.11 -12.90
C ALA A 53 -4.89 -12.36 -13.44
N GLU A 54 -4.70 -13.30 -14.38
CA GLU A 54 -3.41 -13.54 -15.05
C GLU A 54 -2.96 -12.32 -15.85
N ARG A 55 -3.86 -11.76 -16.64
CA ARG A 55 -3.57 -10.60 -17.50
C ARG A 55 -3.18 -9.36 -16.68
N GLN A 56 -3.84 -9.13 -15.55
CA GLN A 56 -3.43 -8.09 -14.58
C GLN A 56 -2.02 -8.37 -14.06
N ALA A 57 -1.77 -9.59 -13.61
CA ALA A 57 -0.50 -9.98 -13.02
C ALA A 57 0.66 -9.91 -14.02
N GLU A 58 0.46 -10.39 -15.27
CA GLU A 58 1.48 -10.35 -16.32
C GLU A 58 1.86 -8.93 -16.72
N ALA A 59 0.86 -8.05 -16.88
CA ALA A 59 1.11 -6.64 -17.19
C ALA A 59 1.90 -5.93 -16.09
N ALA A 60 1.52 -6.14 -14.83
CA ALA A 60 2.23 -5.59 -13.69
C ALA A 60 3.66 -6.15 -13.58
N LYS A 61 3.80 -7.48 -13.70
CA LYS A 61 5.09 -8.18 -13.60
C LYS A 61 6.10 -7.64 -14.60
N LYS A 62 5.70 -7.47 -15.85
CA LYS A 62 6.57 -6.93 -16.90
C LYS A 62 7.17 -5.58 -16.51
N ILE A 63 6.36 -4.65 -16.02
CA ILE A 63 6.81 -3.30 -15.62
C ILE A 63 7.74 -3.36 -14.40
N ILE A 64 7.41 -4.21 -13.43
CA ILE A 64 8.18 -4.35 -12.20
C ILE A 64 9.55 -5.00 -12.47
N GLU A 65 9.61 -6.06 -13.28
CA GLU A 65 10.86 -6.72 -13.65
C GLU A 65 11.75 -5.80 -14.51
N GLU A 66 11.17 -5.02 -15.41
CA GLU A 66 11.89 -4.02 -16.20
C GLU A 66 12.52 -2.93 -15.31
N LYS A 67 11.78 -2.47 -14.29
CA LYS A 67 12.24 -1.40 -13.37
C LYS A 67 13.32 -1.89 -12.41
N PHE A 68 13.12 -3.04 -11.77
CA PHE A 68 13.95 -3.47 -10.65
C PHE A 68 14.98 -4.54 -11.00
N SER A 69 14.82 -5.22 -12.14
CA SER A 69 15.68 -6.35 -12.57
C SER A 69 15.82 -7.45 -11.51
N LEU A 70 14.75 -7.69 -10.75
CA LEU A 70 14.68 -8.66 -9.66
C LEU A 70 13.55 -9.66 -9.92
N PRO A 71 13.65 -10.90 -9.40
CA PRO A 71 12.59 -11.88 -9.52
C PRO A 71 11.32 -11.43 -8.78
N VAL A 72 10.17 -11.66 -9.40
CA VAL A 72 8.85 -11.31 -8.87
C VAL A 72 8.06 -12.57 -8.60
N GLU A 73 7.67 -12.76 -7.34
CA GLU A 73 6.72 -13.82 -6.96
C GLU A 73 5.30 -13.40 -7.39
N VAL A 74 4.64 -14.23 -8.20
CA VAL A 74 3.28 -13.96 -8.68
C VAL A 74 2.32 -15.01 -8.14
N LYS A 75 1.23 -14.54 -7.54
CA LYS A 75 0.12 -15.37 -7.08
C LYS A 75 -1.17 -14.91 -7.73
N VAL A 76 -1.78 -15.79 -8.50
CA VAL A 76 -3.09 -15.58 -9.11
C VAL A 76 -4.13 -16.38 -8.34
N LYS A 77 -5.30 -15.79 -8.08
CA LYS A 77 -6.39 -16.43 -7.34
C LYS A 77 -7.73 -16.06 -7.96
N TYR A 78 -8.56 -17.08 -8.15
CA TYR A 78 -9.99 -16.91 -8.38
C TYR A 78 -10.77 -17.29 -7.12
N CYS A 79 -11.88 -16.61 -6.89
CA CYS A 79 -12.68 -16.79 -5.68
C CYS A 79 -14.16 -16.65 -5.93
N ASP A 80 -14.94 -17.27 -5.07
CA ASP A 80 -16.36 -17.01 -5.01
C ASP A 80 -16.61 -15.64 -4.41
N ALA A 81 -17.49 -14.88 -5.02
CA ALA A 81 -17.87 -13.55 -4.58
C ALA A 81 -19.34 -13.25 -4.93
N LEU A 82 -19.97 -12.38 -4.13
CA LEU A 82 -21.38 -11.99 -4.33
C LEU A 82 -21.61 -11.18 -5.62
N CYS A 83 -20.56 -10.64 -6.21
CA CYS A 83 -20.59 -9.96 -7.50
C CYS A 83 -19.23 -10.04 -8.20
N MET A 84 -19.28 -9.83 -9.50
CA MET A 84 -18.12 -9.81 -10.37
C MET A 84 -17.17 -8.68 -9.98
N GLY A 85 -15.87 -8.99 -9.88
CA GLY A 85 -14.84 -8.02 -9.58
C GLY A 85 -13.45 -8.61 -9.64
N SER A 86 -12.46 -7.73 -9.67
CA SER A 86 -11.05 -8.09 -9.63
C SER A 86 -10.21 -7.01 -8.96
N GLY A 87 -9.00 -7.33 -8.59
CA GLY A 87 -8.02 -6.39 -8.07
C GLY A 87 -6.64 -7.01 -8.04
N ILE A 88 -5.65 -6.17 -8.03
CA ILE A 88 -4.25 -6.54 -7.94
C ILE A 88 -3.56 -5.75 -6.85
N GLN A 89 -2.68 -6.40 -6.11
CA GLN A 89 -1.78 -5.79 -5.14
C GLN A 89 -0.35 -6.22 -5.45
N ILE A 90 0.55 -5.26 -5.43
CA ILE A 90 1.99 -5.45 -5.55
C ILE A 90 2.62 -4.98 -4.26
N THR A 91 3.53 -5.76 -3.70
CA THR A 91 4.24 -5.41 -2.47
C THR A 91 5.74 -5.55 -2.70
N ILE A 92 6.51 -4.54 -2.32
CA ILE A 92 7.95 -4.60 -2.15
C ILE A 92 8.26 -4.61 -0.67
N GLU A 93 8.96 -5.63 -0.20
CA GLU A 93 9.60 -5.67 1.11
C GLU A 93 11.05 -5.22 0.97
N THR A 94 11.45 -4.25 1.78
CA THR A 94 12.83 -3.78 1.88
C THR A 94 13.40 -4.08 3.26
N GLU A 95 14.65 -3.69 3.52
CA GLU A 95 15.26 -3.86 4.85
C GLU A 95 14.51 -3.11 5.94
N ASN A 96 14.03 -1.91 5.66
CA ASN A 96 13.49 -1.00 6.66
C ASN A 96 12.02 -0.61 6.43
N SER A 97 11.40 -1.03 5.31
CA SER A 97 10.07 -0.59 4.94
C SER A 97 9.32 -1.59 4.06
N PHE A 98 8.04 -1.29 3.85
CA PHE A 98 7.18 -1.96 2.87
C PHE A 98 6.57 -0.92 1.94
N PHE A 99 6.40 -1.28 0.67
CA PHE A 99 5.73 -0.46 -0.32
C PHE A 99 4.60 -1.25 -0.96
N GLY A 100 3.43 -0.64 -1.01
CA GLY A 100 2.27 -1.18 -1.69
C GLY A 100 1.91 -0.39 -2.94
N GLY A 101 1.40 -1.10 -3.95
CA GLY A 101 0.71 -0.51 -5.09
C GLY A 101 -0.45 -1.42 -5.46
N ASP A 102 -1.63 -0.85 -5.61
CA ASP A 102 -2.83 -1.62 -5.89
C ASP A 102 -3.71 -0.92 -6.93
N CYS A 103 -4.58 -1.71 -7.53
CA CYS A 103 -5.63 -1.20 -8.40
C CYS A 103 -6.81 -2.17 -8.42
N VAL A 104 -8.02 -1.61 -8.40
CA VAL A 104 -9.26 -2.37 -8.50
C VAL A 104 -9.74 -2.37 -9.94
N GLY A 105 -10.22 -3.52 -10.40
CA GLY A 105 -10.84 -3.63 -11.71
C GLY A 105 -12.20 -2.94 -11.75
N GLU A 106 -12.46 -2.25 -12.84
CA GLU A 106 -13.70 -1.55 -13.11
C GLU A 106 -14.34 -2.06 -14.40
N ARG A 107 -15.67 -1.92 -14.53
CA ARG A 107 -16.38 -2.32 -15.75
C ARG A 107 -15.88 -1.52 -16.94
N GLY A 108 -15.46 -2.21 -18.00
CA GLY A 108 -14.92 -1.59 -19.22
C GLY A 108 -13.41 -1.27 -19.16
N LYS A 109 -12.78 -1.40 -18.00
CA LYS A 109 -11.33 -1.24 -17.85
C LYS A 109 -10.62 -2.54 -18.22
N ARG A 110 -9.64 -2.45 -19.12
CA ARG A 110 -8.85 -3.62 -19.51
C ARG A 110 -8.02 -4.15 -18.33
N ALA A 111 -7.91 -5.46 -18.24
CA ALA A 111 -7.15 -6.11 -17.16
C ALA A 111 -5.67 -5.65 -17.14
N GLU A 112 -5.05 -5.49 -18.30
CA GLU A 112 -3.68 -5.02 -18.42
C GLU A 112 -3.50 -3.63 -17.80
N LEU A 113 -4.45 -2.70 -18.03
CA LEU A 113 -4.40 -1.35 -17.45
C LEU A 113 -4.48 -1.37 -15.92
N VAL A 114 -5.26 -2.30 -15.36
CA VAL A 114 -5.32 -2.47 -13.90
C VAL A 114 -3.95 -2.87 -13.34
N GLY A 115 -3.27 -3.81 -13.98
CA GLY A 115 -1.91 -4.22 -13.62
C GLY A 115 -0.89 -3.10 -13.79
N GLU A 116 -0.95 -2.38 -14.92
CA GLU A 116 -0.05 -1.26 -15.19
C GLU A 116 -0.20 -0.11 -14.18
N GLU A 117 -1.42 0.26 -13.82
CA GLU A 117 -1.68 1.34 -12.85
C GLU A 117 -1.15 0.98 -11.46
N ALA A 118 -1.38 -0.27 -11.00
CA ALA A 118 -0.83 -0.74 -9.73
C ALA A 118 0.71 -0.67 -9.72
N ALA A 119 1.35 -1.11 -10.80
CA ALA A 119 2.82 -1.07 -10.93
C ALA A 119 3.35 0.38 -10.94
N LYS A 120 2.70 1.29 -11.69
CA LYS A 120 3.08 2.71 -11.73
C LYS A 120 2.91 3.39 -10.37
N SER A 121 1.82 3.10 -9.65
CA SER A 121 1.58 3.62 -8.29
C SER A 121 2.68 3.18 -7.33
N LEU A 122 3.03 1.89 -7.35
CA LEU A 122 4.13 1.35 -6.53
C LEU A 122 5.46 2.04 -6.85
N ILE A 123 5.84 2.11 -8.13
CA ILE A 123 7.11 2.72 -8.56
C ILE A 123 7.18 4.18 -8.12
N LYS A 124 6.10 4.95 -8.30
CA LYS A 124 6.04 6.34 -7.84
C LYS A 124 6.32 6.44 -6.34
N SER A 125 5.69 5.58 -5.54
CA SER A 125 5.89 5.56 -4.09
C SER A 125 7.33 5.17 -3.73
N TYR A 126 7.86 4.13 -4.35
CA TYR A 126 9.20 3.63 -4.10
C TYR A 126 10.28 4.65 -4.48
N ASP A 127 10.17 5.31 -5.63
CA ASP A 127 11.18 6.26 -6.11
C ASP A 127 11.26 7.53 -5.24
N ASN A 128 10.13 7.97 -4.66
CA ASN A 128 10.01 9.28 -4.02
C ASN A 128 9.84 9.27 -2.49
N GLY A 129 9.67 8.09 -1.88
CA GLY A 129 9.44 7.97 -0.43
C GLY A 129 10.34 6.93 0.24
N SER A 130 10.33 6.95 1.56
CA SER A 130 10.81 5.85 2.40
C SER A 130 9.67 4.93 2.86
N VAL A 131 8.43 5.37 2.65
CA VAL A 131 7.18 4.62 2.82
C VAL A 131 6.27 4.89 1.61
N ASP A 132 5.24 4.07 1.40
CA ASP A 132 4.27 4.33 0.35
C ASP A 132 3.26 5.43 0.74
N ILE A 133 2.43 5.82 -0.24
CA ILE A 133 1.50 6.94 -0.10
C ILE A 133 0.43 6.70 0.98
N HIS A 134 -0.03 5.46 1.15
CA HIS A 134 -1.05 5.10 2.13
C HIS A 134 -0.45 4.92 3.53
N THR A 135 0.70 4.27 3.62
CA THR A 135 1.47 4.17 4.86
C THR A 135 1.83 5.56 5.40
N GLY A 136 2.08 6.52 4.51
CA GLY A 136 2.44 7.89 4.87
C GLY A 136 1.39 8.62 5.72
N ASP A 137 0.10 8.45 5.49
CA ASP A 137 -0.93 9.05 6.33
C ASP A 137 -1.33 8.16 7.52
N MET A 138 -1.20 6.85 7.39
CA MET A 138 -1.49 5.89 8.47
C MET A 138 -0.48 5.94 9.61
N LEU A 139 0.78 6.30 9.36
CA LEU A 139 1.83 6.39 10.39
C LEU A 139 1.75 7.67 11.25
N LEU A 140 1.04 8.71 10.82
CA LEU A 140 0.95 9.98 11.55
C LEU A 140 0.53 9.82 13.02
N PRO A 141 -0.53 9.08 13.38
CA PRO A 141 -0.91 8.88 14.78
C PRO A 141 0.18 8.19 15.60
N TYR A 142 0.92 7.26 14.99
CA TYR A 142 1.95 6.50 15.68
C TYR A 142 3.18 7.34 16.01
N ILE A 143 3.69 8.13 15.05
CA ILE A 143 4.81 9.03 15.33
C ILE A 143 4.38 10.22 16.22
N ALA A 144 3.11 10.62 16.19
CA ALA A 144 2.56 11.60 17.12
C ALA A 144 2.70 11.15 18.58
N LEU A 145 2.49 9.86 18.85
CA LEU A 145 2.57 9.30 20.21
C LEU A 145 3.97 8.85 20.60
N ALA A 146 4.78 8.38 19.67
CA ALA A 146 6.07 7.76 19.97
C ALA A 146 7.28 8.60 19.54
N GLY A 147 7.08 9.64 18.77
CA GLY A 147 8.12 10.35 18.03
C GLY A 147 8.58 9.57 16.81
N GLY A 148 9.21 10.27 15.88
CA GLY A 148 9.79 9.62 14.70
C GLY A 148 9.79 10.50 13.46
N SER A 149 10.26 9.91 12.35
CA SER A 149 10.35 10.60 11.07
C SER A 149 10.33 9.62 9.91
N TYR A 150 9.74 10.04 8.77
CA TYR A 150 9.76 9.29 7.51
C TYR A 150 9.57 10.23 6.32
N ILE A 151 9.77 9.72 5.12
CA ILE A 151 9.63 10.46 3.86
C ILE A 151 8.44 9.87 3.08
N VAL A 152 7.44 10.71 2.78
CA VAL A 152 6.30 10.33 1.93
C VAL A 152 6.59 10.63 0.47
N PRO A 153 6.00 9.91 -0.49
CA PRO A 153 6.16 10.21 -1.92
C PRO A 153 5.67 11.61 -2.29
N GLU A 154 4.63 12.07 -1.61
CA GLU A 154 4.04 13.41 -1.74
C GLU A 154 3.22 13.77 -0.49
N ILE A 155 3.14 15.06 -0.18
CA ILE A 155 2.27 15.56 0.89
C ILE A 155 0.84 15.68 0.36
N THR A 156 0.05 14.64 0.57
CA THR A 156 -1.34 14.58 0.13
C THR A 156 -2.27 15.47 0.98
N ASN A 157 -3.49 15.70 0.49
CA ASN A 157 -4.51 16.36 1.31
C ASN A 157 -4.92 15.52 2.54
N HIS A 158 -4.81 14.18 2.47
CA HIS A 158 -5.04 13.31 3.63
C HIS A 158 -3.98 13.53 4.70
N VAL A 159 -2.71 13.54 4.33
CA VAL A 159 -1.61 13.87 5.24
C VAL A 159 -1.84 15.22 5.92
N LYS A 160 -2.13 16.29 5.16
CA LYS A 160 -2.37 17.63 5.71
C LYS A 160 -3.51 17.66 6.72
N ARG A 161 -4.67 17.07 6.35
CA ARG A 161 -5.84 17.02 7.22
C ARG A 161 -5.61 16.20 8.49
N ASN A 162 -4.92 15.07 8.37
CA ASN A 162 -4.59 14.23 9.53
C ASN A 162 -3.64 14.97 10.47
N ILE A 163 -2.63 15.68 9.96
CA ILE A 163 -1.76 16.55 10.77
C ILE A 163 -2.60 17.59 11.52
N ASP A 164 -3.44 18.36 10.80
CA ASP A 164 -4.29 19.39 11.40
C ASP A 164 -5.21 18.84 12.50
N VAL A 165 -5.74 17.62 12.31
CA VAL A 165 -6.61 16.97 13.31
C VAL A 165 -5.79 16.54 14.52
N ILE A 166 -4.70 15.82 14.30
CA ILE A 166 -3.88 15.26 15.38
C ILE A 166 -3.32 16.38 16.27
N GLU A 167 -2.84 17.49 15.70
CA GLU A 167 -2.34 18.64 16.44
C GLU A 167 -3.41 19.37 17.28
N LYS A 168 -4.70 19.18 16.99
CA LYS A 168 -5.80 19.70 17.81
C LYS A 168 -6.12 18.83 19.03
N PHE A 169 -5.81 17.53 18.96
CA PHE A 169 -6.08 16.58 20.04
C PHE A 169 -4.87 16.31 20.93
N LEU A 170 -3.67 16.47 20.37
CA LEU A 170 -2.41 16.22 21.08
C LEU A 170 -1.60 17.53 21.12
N ASP A 171 -0.97 17.80 22.26
CA ASP A 171 -0.04 18.95 22.41
C ASP A 171 1.31 18.63 21.76
N ILE A 172 1.31 18.51 20.45
CA ILE A 172 2.48 18.22 19.61
C ILE A 172 2.47 19.09 18.36
N LYS A 173 3.61 19.16 17.67
CA LYS A 173 3.73 19.78 16.36
C LYS A 173 4.47 18.85 15.41
N PHE A 174 3.91 18.70 14.21
CA PHE A 174 4.60 18.06 13.11
C PHE A 174 5.51 19.07 12.41
N LEU A 175 6.73 18.65 12.12
CA LEU A 175 7.65 19.37 11.25
C LEU A 175 7.60 18.70 9.86
N VAL A 176 7.24 19.50 8.84
CA VAL A 176 7.17 19.04 7.44
C VAL A 176 8.21 19.81 6.63
N GLU A 177 9.24 19.12 6.16
CA GLU A 177 10.34 19.67 5.36
C GLU A 177 10.39 18.96 4.00
N GLY A 178 9.86 19.59 2.96
CA GLY A 178 9.64 18.92 1.68
C GLY A 178 8.66 17.76 1.86
N ASN A 179 9.12 16.53 1.58
CA ASN A 179 8.35 15.30 1.76
C ASN A 179 8.66 14.56 3.08
N LYS A 180 9.57 15.09 3.90
CA LYS A 180 9.89 14.53 5.22
C LYS A 180 8.90 15.03 6.25
N ILE A 181 8.33 14.12 7.02
CA ILE A 181 7.46 14.39 8.16
C ILE A 181 8.18 13.91 9.41
N SER A 182 8.20 14.70 10.45
CA SER A 182 8.81 14.35 11.74
C SER A 182 8.06 14.92 12.93
N VAL A 183 8.19 14.23 14.07
CA VAL A 183 7.69 14.67 15.38
C VAL A 183 8.74 14.33 16.43
N GLU A 184 9.08 15.30 17.25
CA GLU A 184 9.84 15.05 18.48
C GLU A 184 8.90 14.54 19.57
N LYS A 185 9.34 13.50 20.29
CA LYS A 185 8.56 12.97 21.42
C LYS A 185 8.49 14.04 22.51
N HIS A 186 7.29 14.57 22.78
CA HIS A 186 7.09 15.29 24.03
C HIS A 186 7.22 14.34 25.20
N LYS A 187 7.98 14.73 26.23
CA LYS A 187 7.96 14.04 27.53
C LYS A 187 6.58 14.30 28.12
N ILE A 188 5.71 13.27 28.06
CA ILE A 188 4.50 13.21 28.87
C ILE A 188 4.91 12.87 30.30
#